data_797da0816d1a5b8987fb769979192529
#
_entry.id   797da0816d1a5b8987fb769979192529
#
_cell.length_a   1.000
_cell.length_b   1.000
_cell.length_c   1.000
_cell.angle_alpha   90.00
_cell.angle_beta   90.00
_cell.angle_gamma   90.00
#
_symmetry.space_group_name_H-M   'P 1'
#
loop_
_entity.id
_entity.type
_entity.pdbx_description
1 polymer ?
#
loop_
_entity_poly.entity_id
_entity_poly.type
_entity_poly.pdbx_seq_one_letter_code
_entity_poly.pdbx_strand_id
1 'polypeptide(L)'
;MSQVYQYFTGYIDEEDLAFVGYAEISSIAISRKMRSMELGIVCDSVLDYRVIESAQNSLKEKLMLKKATLRPHYNKGLFELDNIEKIISPIRLHNTVVNGFFDGVEAELEDDTLTLCLKNGGKDMLEAQKIDSEISKLIYDEFGIDLVVSFMEVQAFDIDKAVAEAVKVKQEEKQKQIEEAEKNTVHEMLGDTPLYADTRKIIYGRAIRELPKPIKDVETDDGFITVWGKPFGMDCRDTKRGDKKIFSFNVT
;
A
#
# COMPACT_ATOMS: atom_id res chain seq x y z
N MET A 1 -15.34 -37.04 24.54
CA MET A 1 -15.14 -36.94 23.10
C MET A 1 -13.69 -37.27 22.80
N SER A 2 -13.41 -37.88 21.64
CA SER A 2 -12.06 -38.34 21.29
C SER A 2 -11.25 -37.19 20.74
N GLN A 3 -10.22 -36.78 21.45
CA GLN A 3 -9.35 -35.68 21.02
C GLN A 3 -8.20 -36.20 20.13
N VAL A 4 -7.72 -35.36 19.20
CA VAL A 4 -6.58 -35.67 18.32
C VAL A 4 -5.36 -36.08 19.14
N TYR A 5 -5.09 -35.40 20.25
CA TYR A 5 -3.99 -35.68 21.14
C TYR A 5 -3.94 -37.15 21.59
N GLN A 6 -5.08 -37.76 21.89
CA GLN A 6 -5.15 -39.13 22.42
C GLN A 6 -4.70 -40.20 21.43
N TYR A 7 -4.90 -39.95 20.15
CA TYR A 7 -4.67 -40.96 19.11
C TYR A 7 -3.46 -40.67 18.22
N PHE A 8 -3.07 -39.39 18.11
CA PHE A 8 -2.06 -38.95 17.15
C PHE A 8 -0.80 -38.39 17.80
N THR A 9 -0.65 -38.49 19.14
CA THR A 9 0.64 -38.19 19.79
C THR A 9 1.72 -39.10 19.20
N GLY A 10 2.85 -38.49 18.80
CA GLY A 10 3.94 -39.16 18.11
C GLY A 10 3.76 -39.28 16.60
N TYR A 11 2.57 -39.07 16.05
CA TYR A 11 2.30 -39.05 14.62
C TYR A 11 2.17 -37.63 14.04
N ILE A 12 1.88 -36.65 14.85
CA ILE A 12 1.93 -35.23 14.58
C ILE A 12 3.10 -34.66 15.36
N ASP A 13 3.79 -33.67 14.81
CA ASP A 13 4.89 -33.00 15.51
C ASP A 13 4.38 -32.21 16.71
N GLU A 14 5.18 -32.11 17.77
CA GLU A 14 4.74 -31.52 19.05
C GLU A 14 4.29 -30.06 18.89
N GLU A 15 4.95 -29.30 18.01
CA GLU A 15 4.59 -27.91 17.71
C GLU A 15 3.18 -27.80 17.11
N ASP A 16 2.86 -28.64 16.13
CA ASP A 16 1.53 -28.67 15.51
C ASP A 16 0.48 -29.25 16.44
N LEU A 17 0.85 -30.28 17.21
CA LEU A 17 -0.03 -30.93 18.18
C LEU A 17 -0.52 -29.96 19.27
N ALA A 18 0.28 -28.92 19.58
CA ALA A 18 -0.14 -27.89 20.52
C ALA A 18 -1.37 -27.10 20.01
N PHE A 19 -1.58 -27.03 18.71
CA PHE A 19 -2.72 -26.33 18.09
C PHE A 19 -3.87 -27.29 17.76
N VAL A 20 -3.59 -28.43 17.11
CA VAL A 20 -4.64 -29.35 16.66
C VAL A 20 -5.00 -30.42 17.71
N GLY A 21 -4.18 -30.60 18.73
CA GLY A 21 -4.28 -31.69 19.65
C GLY A 21 -5.57 -31.72 20.49
N TYR A 22 -6.10 -30.53 20.78
CA TYR A 22 -7.34 -30.39 21.57
C TYR A 22 -8.60 -30.49 20.71
N ALA A 23 -8.47 -30.46 19.39
CA ALA A 23 -9.60 -30.60 18.48
C ALA A 23 -10.27 -31.98 18.67
N GLU A 24 -11.59 -32.00 18.57
CA GLU A 24 -12.37 -33.20 18.64
C GLU A 24 -12.42 -33.92 17.29
N ILE A 25 -12.22 -35.23 17.29
CA ILE A 25 -12.32 -36.03 16.07
C ILE A 25 -13.79 -36.24 15.72
N SER A 26 -14.23 -35.69 14.58
CA SER A 26 -15.58 -35.88 14.06
C SER A 26 -15.70 -37.10 13.15
N SER A 27 -14.65 -37.36 12.36
CA SER A 27 -14.65 -38.51 11.44
C SER A 27 -13.24 -38.98 11.12
N ILE A 28 -13.10 -40.28 10.83
CA ILE A 28 -11.86 -40.86 10.29
C ILE A 28 -12.23 -41.77 9.14
N ALA A 29 -11.67 -41.49 7.93
CA ALA A 29 -11.81 -42.33 6.78
C ALA A 29 -10.43 -42.82 6.33
N ILE A 30 -10.25 -44.15 6.26
CA ILE A 30 -8.98 -44.76 5.85
C ILE A 30 -9.20 -45.67 4.64
N SER A 31 -8.42 -45.42 3.59
CA SER A 31 -8.37 -46.29 2.41
C SER A 31 -7.03 -46.98 2.31
N ARG A 32 -7.03 -48.28 2.62
CA ARG A 32 -5.82 -49.13 2.49
C ARG A 32 -5.33 -49.24 1.04
N LYS A 33 -6.26 -49.31 0.10
CA LYS A 33 -5.93 -49.40 -1.37
C LYS A 33 -5.24 -48.14 -1.85
N MET A 34 -5.73 -46.98 -1.45
CA MET A 34 -5.19 -45.67 -1.82
C MET A 34 -4.04 -45.24 -0.91
N ARG A 35 -3.82 -45.93 0.23
CA ARG A 35 -2.90 -45.50 1.28
C ARG A 35 -3.19 -44.06 1.69
N SER A 36 -4.47 -43.73 1.90
CA SER A 36 -4.91 -42.39 2.27
C SER A 36 -5.73 -42.41 3.57
N MET A 37 -5.62 -41.33 4.31
CA MET A 37 -6.40 -41.05 5.49
C MET A 37 -7.01 -39.63 5.35
N GLU A 38 -8.25 -39.54 5.78
CA GLU A 38 -8.96 -38.28 5.93
C GLU A 38 -9.47 -38.21 7.35
N LEU A 39 -9.13 -37.13 8.06
CA LEU A 39 -9.44 -36.89 9.44
C LEU A 39 -10.24 -35.59 9.54
N GLY A 40 -11.52 -35.70 9.90
CA GLY A 40 -12.37 -34.55 10.25
C GLY A 40 -12.17 -34.19 11.72
N ILE A 41 -11.94 -32.93 12.00
CA ILE A 41 -11.74 -32.40 13.34
C ILE A 41 -12.63 -31.17 13.57
N VAL A 42 -13.15 -31.04 14.80
CA VAL A 42 -13.88 -29.85 15.23
C VAL A 42 -12.95 -29.04 16.11
N CYS A 43 -12.78 -27.79 15.75
CA CYS A 43 -11.86 -26.87 16.41
C CYS A 43 -12.60 -25.72 17.07
N ASP A 44 -12.11 -25.29 18.25
CA ASP A 44 -12.64 -24.15 19.00
C ASP A 44 -12.09 -22.79 18.56
N SER A 45 -11.13 -22.79 17.64
CA SER A 45 -10.55 -21.57 17.04
C SER A 45 -10.13 -21.84 15.59
N VAL A 46 -10.13 -20.79 14.77
CA VAL A 46 -9.66 -20.87 13.37
C VAL A 46 -8.15 -21.12 13.36
N LEU A 47 -7.75 -22.25 12.80
CA LEU A 47 -6.36 -22.66 12.70
C LEU A 47 -5.65 -21.96 11.53
N ASP A 48 -4.35 -21.69 11.69
CA ASP A 48 -3.52 -21.32 10.55
C ASP A 48 -3.37 -22.54 9.64
N TYR A 49 -3.60 -22.36 8.35
CA TYR A 49 -3.51 -23.44 7.38
C TYR A 49 -2.12 -24.08 7.32
N ARG A 50 -1.07 -23.34 7.63
CA ARG A 50 0.29 -23.89 7.70
C ARG A 50 0.43 -24.97 8.77
N VAL A 51 -0.25 -24.80 9.90
CA VAL A 51 -0.31 -25.81 10.96
C VAL A 51 -1.04 -27.05 10.46
N ILE A 52 -2.16 -26.87 9.74
CA ILE A 52 -2.92 -27.97 9.16
C ILE A 52 -2.07 -28.72 8.13
N GLU A 53 -1.39 -28.00 7.24
CA GLU A 53 -0.53 -28.59 6.23
C GLU A 53 0.67 -29.34 6.84
N SER A 54 1.32 -28.75 7.85
CA SER A 54 2.41 -29.39 8.58
C SER A 54 1.95 -30.67 9.27
N ALA A 55 0.82 -30.64 9.98
CA ALA A 55 0.22 -31.82 10.62
C ALA A 55 -0.14 -32.92 9.61
N GLN A 56 -0.67 -32.55 8.42
CA GLN A 56 -0.94 -33.48 7.33
C GLN A 56 0.34 -34.14 6.82
N ASN A 57 1.43 -33.38 6.65
CA ASN A 57 2.72 -33.88 6.21
C ASN A 57 3.31 -34.85 7.27
N SER A 58 3.27 -34.51 8.54
CA SER A 58 3.70 -35.38 9.65
C SER A 58 2.95 -36.70 9.65
N LEU A 59 1.60 -36.66 9.54
CA LEU A 59 0.77 -37.86 9.45
C LEU A 59 1.10 -38.71 8.22
N LYS A 60 1.30 -38.05 7.06
CA LYS A 60 1.66 -38.73 5.82
C LYS A 60 2.98 -39.46 5.94
N GLU A 61 4.00 -38.84 6.49
CA GLU A 61 5.33 -39.41 6.65
C GLU A 61 5.36 -40.54 7.68
N LYS A 62 4.89 -40.26 8.91
CA LYS A 62 4.99 -41.20 10.02
C LYS A 62 4.07 -42.42 9.86
N LEU A 63 2.93 -42.28 9.19
CA LEU A 63 2.05 -43.39 8.85
C LEU A 63 2.31 -44.01 7.47
N MET A 64 3.35 -43.53 6.74
CA MET A 64 3.72 -44.00 5.41
C MET A 64 2.54 -43.93 4.41
N LEU A 65 1.72 -42.88 4.48
CA LEU A 65 0.58 -42.68 3.61
C LEU A 65 1.00 -41.99 2.30
N LYS A 66 0.22 -42.19 1.24
CA LYS A 66 0.34 -41.39 0.02
C LYS A 66 -0.33 -40.02 0.18
N LYS A 67 -1.41 -39.99 0.97
CA LYS A 67 -2.18 -38.78 1.23
C LYS A 67 -2.74 -38.82 2.65
N ALA A 68 -2.52 -37.73 3.39
CA ALA A 68 -3.23 -37.43 4.62
C ALA A 68 -3.96 -36.11 4.43
N THR A 69 -5.23 -36.02 4.84
CA THR A 69 -6.04 -34.81 4.74
C THR A 69 -6.66 -34.55 6.09
N LEU A 70 -6.44 -33.37 6.64
CA LEU A 70 -7.09 -32.87 7.83
C LEU A 70 -8.20 -31.89 7.38
N ARG A 71 -9.43 -32.14 7.80
CA ARG A 71 -10.58 -31.28 7.50
C ARG A 71 -11.07 -30.62 8.79
N PRO A 72 -10.71 -29.37 9.03
CA PRO A 72 -11.23 -28.63 10.15
C PRO A 72 -12.71 -28.29 9.91
N HIS A 73 -13.48 -28.35 10.99
CA HIS A 73 -14.84 -27.83 11.05
C HIS A 73 -14.91 -26.87 12.22
N TYR A 74 -15.51 -25.74 12.00
CA TYR A 74 -15.62 -24.66 12.96
C TYR A 74 -17.08 -24.36 13.29
N ASN A 75 -17.32 -23.88 14.50
CA ASN A 75 -18.62 -23.31 14.82
C ASN A 75 -18.85 -22.04 13.99
N LYS A 76 -20.09 -21.84 13.51
CA LYS A 76 -20.47 -20.64 12.75
C LYS A 76 -20.10 -19.32 13.43
N GLY A 77 -20.12 -19.28 14.77
CA GLY A 77 -19.73 -18.10 15.54
C GLY A 77 -18.25 -17.74 15.47
N LEU A 78 -17.40 -18.62 14.93
CA LEU A 78 -15.97 -18.35 14.70
C LEU A 78 -15.69 -17.72 13.31
N PHE A 79 -16.73 -17.60 12.49
CA PHE A 79 -16.62 -16.91 11.22
C PHE A 79 -16.62 -15.39 11.47
N GLU A 80 -15.45 -14.81 11.53
CA GLU A 80 -15.22 -13.39 11.74
C GLU A 80 -14.47 -12.82 10.54
N LEU A 81 -14.87 -11.65 10.06
CA LEU A 81 -14.25 -11.00 8.91
C LEU A 81 -12.76 -10.66 9.15
N ASP A 82 -12.39 -10.40 10.40
CA ASP A 82 -10.99 -10.16 10.80
C ASP A 82 -10.10 -11.39 10.57
N ASN A 83 -10.69 -12.58 10.50
CA ASN A 83 -9.99 -13.82 10.22
C ASN A 83 -9.99 -14.22 8.73
N ILE A 84 -10.53 -13.38 7.85
CA ILE A 84 -10.71 -13.73 6.41
C ILE A 84 -9.41 -14.17 5.74
N GLU A 85 -8.29 -13.53 6.03
CA GLU A 85 -6.99 -13.90 5.48
C GLU A 85 -6.57 -15.31 5.87
N LYS A 86 -6.89 -15.75 7.10
CA LYS A 86 -6.63 -17.11 7.57
C LYS A 86 -7.56 -18.10 6.88
N ILE A 87 -8.84 -17.73 6.76
CA ILE A 87 -9.87 -18.59 6.15
C ILE A 87 -9.55 -18.89 4.70
N ILE A 88 -9.13 -17.88 3.92
CA ILE A 88 -8.80 -18.06 2.49
C ILE A 88 -7.35 -18.54 2.25
N SER A 89 -6.55 -18.69 3.31
CA SER A 89 -5.14 -19.09 3.19
C SER A 89 -4.93 -20.43 2.46
N PRO A 90 -5.81 -21.45 2.57
CA PRO A 90 -5.68 -22.66 1.76
C PRO A 90 -5.67 -22.39 0.27
N ILE A 91 -6.54 -21.51 -0.21
CA ILE A 91 -6.63 -21.15 -1.64
C ILE A 91 -5.39 -20.37 -2.06
N ARG A 92 -4.92 -19.43 -1.23
CA ARG A 92 -3.71 -18.65 -1.48
C ARG A 92 -2.46 -19.53 -1.62
N LEU A 93 -2.30 -20.50 -0.75
CA LEU A 93 -1.12 -21.39 -0.74
C LEU A 93 -1.14 -22.41 -1.86
N HIS A 94 -2.31 -22.91 -2.27
CA HIS A 94 -2.44 -23.88 -3.35
C HIS A 94 -2.41 -23.24 -4.73
N ASN A 95 -2.76 -21.97 -4.85
CA ASN A 95 -2.79 -21.26 -6.14
C ASN A 95 -1.87 -20.02 -6.09
N THR A 96 -0.62 -20.23 -6.49
CA THR A 96 0.40 -19.18 -6.48
C THR A 96 0.09 -18.02 -7.42
N VAL A 97 -0.75 -18.23 -8.45
CA VAL A 97 -1.14 -17.19 -9.41
C VAL A 97 -2.03 -16.15 -8.76
N VAL A 98 -2.90 -16.56 -7.84
CA VAL A 98 -3.87 -15.66 -7.22
C VAL A 98 -3.41 -15.11 -5.87
N ASN A 99 -2.33 -15.62 -5.31
CA ASN A 99 -1.89 -15.28 -3.95
C ASN A 99 -1.71 -13.77 -3.74
N GLY A 100 -1.05 -13.09 -4.67
CA GLY A 100 -0.75 -11.65 -4.53
C GLY A 100 -1.98 -10.73 -4.60
N PHE A 101 -3.11 -11.19 -5.16
CA PHE A 101 -4.33 -10.38 -5.24
C PHE A 101 -5.02 -10.24 -3.88
N PHE A 102 -4.79 -11.18 -2.97
CA PHE A 102 -5.38 -11.19 -1.63
C PHE A 102 -4.52 -10.50 -0.56
N ASP A 103 -3.40 -9.87 -0.94
CA ASP A 103 -2.58 -9.18 0.04
C ASP A 103 -3.28 -7.91 0.54
N GLY A 104 -3.56 -7.89 1.86
CA GLY A 104 -4.29 -6.82 2.52
C GLY A 104 -5.76 -6.74 2.09
N VAL A 105 -6.36 -7.88 1.73
CA VAL A 105 -7.78 -7.97 1.42
C VAL A 105 -8.63 -7.55 2.62
N GLU A 106 -9.64 -6.73 2.36
CA GLU A 106 -10.68 -6.39 3.32
C GLU A 106 -11.95 -7.13 2.94
N ALA A 107 -12.79 -7.46 3.91
CA ALA A 107 -14.00 -8.21 3.69
C ALA A 107 -15.21 -7.47 4.26
N GLU A 108 -16.28 -7.47 3.51
CA GLU A 108 -17.58 -6.94 3.90
C GLU A 108 -18.63 -8.04 3.75
N LEU A 109 -19.53 -8.16 4.73
CA LEU A 109 -20.62 -9.13 4.69
C LEU A 109 -21.94 -8.38 4.74
N GLU A 110 -22.71 -8.49 3.68
CA GLU A 110 -24.08 -7.97 3.58
C GLU A 110 -25.02 -9.14 3.29
N ASP A 111 -25.95 -9.39 4.18
CA ASP A 111 -26.83 -10.56 4.15
C ASP A 111 -26.04 -11.86 3.95
N ASP A 112 -26.21 -12.54 2.82
CA ASP A 112 -25.52 -13.78 2.46
C ASP A 112 -24.38 -13.55 1.43
N THR A 113 -23.98 -12.30 1.21
CA THR A 113 -22.94 -11.95 0.24
C THR A 113 -21.66 -11.48 0.94
N LEU A 114 -20.60 -12.22 0.76
CA LEU A 114 -19.26 -11.86 1.20
C LEU A 114 -18.51 -11.15 0.07
N THR A 115 -18.27 -9.86 0.22
CA THR A 115 -17.50 -9.07 -0.74
C THR A 115 -16.06 -8.94 -0.28
N LEU A 116 -15.13 -9.42 -1.10
CA LEU A 116 -13.70 -9.30 -0.87
C LEU A 116 -13.13 -8.10 -1.65
N CYS A 117 -12.66 -7.09 -0.92
CA CYS A 117 -12.14 -5.85 -1.46
C CYS A 117 -10.64 -6.03 -1.79
N LEU A 118 -10.33 -6.09 -3.08
CA LEU A 118 -8.98 -6.33 -3.59
C LEU A 118 -8.23 -5.00 -3.77
N LYS A 119 -7.11 -4.84 -3.08
CA LYS A 119 -6.25 -3.64 -3.20
C LYS A 119 -5.34 -3.69 -4.42
N ASN A 120 -5.01 -4.90 -4.87
CA ASN A 120 -4.05 -5.14 -5.96
C ASN A 120 -4.72 -5.49 -7.30
N GLY A 121 -6.04 -5.24 -7.42
CA GLY A 121 -6.80 -5.63 -8.62
C GLY A 121 -6.91 -7.14 -8.78
N GLY A 122 -7.19 -7.62 -9.99
CA GLY A 122 -7.22 -9.03 -10.33
C GLY A 122 -8.59 -9.68 -10.30
N LYS A 123 -9.67 -8.92 -10.13
CA LYS A 123 -11.06 -9.41 -10.11
C LYS A 123 -11.37 -10.32 -11.30
N ASP A 124 -11.12 -9.85 -12.51
CA ASP A 124 -11.44 -10.60 -13.72
C ASP A 124 -10.70 -11.95 -13.77
N MET A 125 -9.46 -11.98 -13.26
CA MET A 125 -8.68 -13.21 -13.22
C MET A 125 -9.21 -14.19 -12.16
N LEU A 126 -9.58 -13.70 -10.99
CA LEU A 126 -10.16 -14.50 -9.91
C LEU A 126 -11.50 -15.10 -10.33
N GLU A 127 -12.37 -14.31 -10.97
CA GLU A 127 -13.66 -14.75 -11.50
C GLU A 127 -13.48 -15.77 -12.64
N ALA A 128 -12.54 -15.54 -13.56
CA ALA A 128 -12.25 -16.47 -14.65
C ALA A 128 -11.77 -17.84 -14.13
N GLN A 129 -11.07 -17.88 -12.99
CA GLN A 129 -10.64 -19.10 -12.34
C GLN A 129 -11.67 -19.67 -11.36
N LYS A 130 -12.82 -19.03 -11.18
CA LYS A 130 -13.90 -19.43 -10.27
C LYS A 130 -13.46 -19.51 -8.80
N ILE A 131 -12.55 -18.63 -8.40
CA ILE A 131 -12.05 -18.56 -7.03
C ILE A 131 -13.15 -18.15 -6.05
N ASP A 132 -14.10 -17.34 -6.48
CA ASP A 132 -15.34 -17.03 -5.75
C ASP A 132 -16.06 -18.30 -5.28
N SER A 133 -16.28 -19.22 -6.21
CA SER A 133 -16.94 -20.50 -5.93
C SER A 133 -16.08 -21.41 -5.04
N GLU A 134 -14.75 -21.38 -5.18
CA GLU A 134 -13.85 -22.15 -4.31
C GLU A 134 -13.88 -21.62 -2.87
N ILE A 135 -13.90 -20.29 -2.67
CA ILE A 135 -14.02 -19.67 -1.35
C ILE A 135 -15.39 -19.96 -0.73
N SER A 136 -16.49 -19.81 -1.50
CA SER A 136 -17.84 -20.16 -1.03
C SER A 136 -17.89 -21.60 -0.55
N LYS A 137 -17.34 -22.51 -1.32
CA LYS A 137 -17.29 -23.93 -0.97
C LYS A 137 -16.43 -24.18 0.27
N LEU A 138 -15.27 -23.54 0.39
CA LEU A 138 -14.40 -23.67 1.57
C LEU A 138 -15.14 -23.23 2.84
N ILE A 139 -15.81 -22.09 2.80
CA ILE A 139 -16.58 -21.57 3.93
C ILE A 139 -17.73 -22.50 4.29
N TYR A 140 -18.42 -23.05 3.29
CA TYR A 140 -19.46 -24.02 3.53
C TYR A 140 -18.92 -25.31 4.16
N ASP A 141 -17.83 -25.85 3.62
CA ASP A 141 -17.23 -27.10 4.10
C ASP A 141 -16.67 -26.97 5.54
N GLU A 142 -16.10 -25.82 5.88
CA GLU A 142 -15.46 -25.60 7.19
C GLU A 142 -16.41 -25.04 8.25
N PHE A 143 -17.30 -24.11 7.90
CA PHE A 143 -18.19 -23.40 8.85
C PHE A 143 -19.68 -23.79 8.71
N GLY A 144 -20.06 -24.48 7.65
CA GLY A 144 -21.47 -24.79 7.36
C GLY A 144 -22.30 -23.54 7.03
N ILE A 145 -21.66 -22.46 6.53
CA ILE A 145 -22.32 -21.22 6.16
C ILE A 145 -22.39 -21.15 4.63
N ASP A 146 -23.58 -20.91 4.11
CA ASP A 146 -23.79 -20.75 2.67
C ASP A 146 -23.69 -19.26 2.31
N LEU A 147 -22.65 -18.86 1.61
CA LEU A 147 -22.39 -17.48 1.22
C LEU A 147 -22.09 -17.40 -0.25
N VAL A 148 -22.56 -16.34 -0.87
CA VAL A 148 -22.13 -15.92 -2.20
C VAL A 148 -20.89 -15.04 -2.05
N VAL A 149 -19.79 -15.40 -2.70
CA VAL A 149 -18.56 -14.59 -2.67
C VAL A 149 -18.50 -13.73 -3.92
N SER A 150 -18.16 -12.48 -3.75
CA SER A 150 -17.93 -11.52 -4.83
C SER A 150 -16.60 -10.76 -4.62
N PHE A 151 -16.03 -10.25 -5.70
CA PHE A 151 -14.82 -9.44 -5.65
C PHE A 151 -15.12 -8.01 -6.04
N MET A 152 -14.61 -7.07 -5.26
CA MET A 152 -14.62 -5.66 -5.58
C MET A 152 -13.18 -5.16 -5.63
N GLU A 153 -12.82 -4.50 -6.72
CA GLU A 153 -11.54 -3.80 -6.77
C GLU A 153 -11.72 -2.46 -6.07
N VAL A 154 -11.01 -2.29 -4.97
CA VAL A 154 -10.79 -0.94 -4.46
C VAL A 154 -9.89 -0.30 -5.51
N GLN A 155 -10.44 0.62 -6.32
CA GLN A 155 -9.60 1.43 -7.18
C GLN A 155 -8.51 1.97 -6.27
N ALA A 156 -7.29 1.52 -6.48
CA ALA A 156 -6.14 2.13 -5.82
C ALA A 156 -6.34 3.61 -6.09
N PHE A 157 -6.56 4.37 -5.04
CA PHE A 157 -6.64 5.82 -5.13
C PHE A 157 -5.42 6.16 -5.96
N ASP A 158 -5.65 6.64 -7.18
CA ASP A 158 -4.59 6.91 -8.13
C ASP A 158 -3.78 8.01 -7.46
N ILE A 159 -2.78 7.57 -6.65
CA ILE A 159 -1.95 8.48 -5.84
C ILE A 159 -1.39 9.52 -6.79
N ASP A 160 -1.12 9.14 -8.04
CA ASP A 160 -0.67 10.05 -9.08
C ASP A 160 -1.76 11.05 -9.49
N LYS A 161 -3.04 10.63 -9.53
CA LYS A 161 -4.17 11.56 -9.76
C LYS A 161 -4.45 12.42 -8.53
N ALA A 162 -4.47 11.83 -7.33
CA ALA A 162 -4.68 12.57 -6.10
C ALA A 162 -3.51 13.56 -5.83
N VAL A 163 -2.27 13.16 -6.12
CA VAL A 163 -1.10 14.04 -6.07
C VAL A 163 -1.19 15.10 -7.17
N ALA A 164 -1.62 14.74 -8.40
CA ALA A 164 -1.80 15.71 -9.48
C ALA A 164 -2.92 16.71 -9.19
N GLU A 165 -4.03 16.27 -8.58
CA GLU A 165 -5.11 17.18 -8.14
C GLU A 165 -4.67 18.04 -6.94
N ALA A 166 -3.99 17.48 -5.96
CA ALA A 166 -3.45 18.24 -4.83
C ALA A 166 -2.37 19.25 -5.26
N VAL A 167 -1.56 18.91 -6.26
CA VAL A 167 -0.59 19.82 -6.89
C VAL A 167 -1.31 20.92 -7.67
N LYS A 168 -2.37 20.60 -8.42
CA LYS A 168 -3.19 21.61 -9.13
C LYS A 168 -3.86 22.56 -8.15
N VAL A 169 -4.50 22.05 -7.10
CA VAL A 169 -5.14 22.89 -6.06
C VAL A 169 -4.11 23.80 -5.38
N LYS A 170 -2.94 23.28 -5.01
CA LYS A 170 -1.84 24.09 -4.46
C LYS A 170 -1.26 25.10 -5.45
N GLN A 171 -1.24 24.77 -6.75
CA GLN A 171 -0.83 25.74 -7.77
C GLN A 171 -1.87 26.84 -7.97
N GLU A 172 -3.15 26.50 -7.98
CA GLU A 172 -4.25 27.46 -8.07
C GLU A 172 -4.34 28.37 -6.83
N GLU A 173 -4.14 27.81 -5.63
CA GLU A 173 -4.06 28.61 -4.39
C GLU A 173 -2.83 29.54 -4.40
N LYS A 174 -1.68 29.06 -4.86
CA LYS A 174 -0.49 29.88 -5.01
C LYS A 174 -0.67 30.95 -6.07
N GLN A 175 -1.35 30.63 -7.18
CA GLN A 175 -1.66 31.60 -8.23
C GLN A 175 -2.63 32.68 -7.71
N LYS A 176 -3.67 32.31 -6.96
CA LYS A 176 -4.58 33.26 -6.30
C LYS A 176 -3.88 34.12 -5.26
N GLN A 177 -2.98 33.54 -4.47
CA GLN A 177 -2.17 34.32 -3.50
C GLN A 177 -1.22 35.28 -4.19
N ILE A 178 -0.66 34.92 -5.34
CA ILE A 178 0.19 35.79 -6.14
C ILE A 178 -0.66 36.91 -6.77
N GLU A 179 -1.83 36.61 -7.33
CA GLU A 179 -2.75 37.61 -7.88
C GLU A 179 -3.33 38.56 -6.81
N GLU A 180 -3.60 38.06 -5.60
CA GLU A 180 -4.03 38.91 -4.48
C GLU A 180 -2.87 39.75 -3.93
N ALA A 181 -1.66 39.20 -3.86
CA ALA A 181 -0.46 39.95 -3.51
C ALA A 181 -0.14 41.03 -4.55
N GLU A 182 -0.28 40.74 -5.84
CA GLU A 182 -0.13 41.73 -6.91
C GLU A 182 -1.20 42.83 -6.88
N LYS A 183 -2.43 42.54 -6.46
CA LYS A 183 -3.50 43.54 -6.31
C LYS A 183 -3.32 44.45 -5.09
N ASN A 184 -2.62 44.00 -4.06
CA ASN A 184 -2.40 44.72 -2.82
C ASN A 184 -1.03 45.43 -2.72
N THR A 185 -0.15 45.24 -3.73
CA THR A 185 1.15 45.92 -3.74
C THR A 185 0.98 47.38 -4.16
N VAL A 186 1.26 48.26 -3.25
CA VAL A 186 1.41 49.68 -3.54
C VAL A 186 2.67 49.84 -4.41
N HIS A 187 2.48 50.09 -5.68
CA HIS A 187 3.57 50.36 -6.60
C HIS A 187 4.18 51.72 -6.28
N GLU A 188 5.30 51.76 -5.58
CA GLU A 188 6.13 52.96 -5.60
C GLU A 188 6.83 53.03 -6.92
N MET A 189 6.69 54.16 -7.59
CA MET A 189 7.41 54.46 -8.80
C MET A 189 8.73 55.11 -8.48
N LEU A 190 9.84 54.58 -8.97
CA LEU A 190 11.13 55.23 -8.93
C LEU A 190 11.41 55.73 -10.35
N GLY A 191 11.01 57.01 -10.60
CA GLY A 191 10.90 57.54 -11.95
C GLY A 191 9.78 56.80 -12.72
N ASP A 192 10.08 56.32 -13.94
CA ASP A 192 9.14 55.52 -14.77
C ASP A 192 9.17 54.02 -14.47
N THR A 193 9.96 53.58 -13.48
CA THR A 193 10.14 52.15 -13.15
C THR A 193 9.33 51.78 -11.92
N PRO A 194 8.38 50.83 -12.04
CA PRO A 194 7.62 50.36 -10.88
C PRO A 194 8.51 49.52 -9.96
N LEU A 195 8.51 49.84 -8.67
CA LEU A 195 9.19 49.13 -7.61
C LEU A 195 8.16 48.39 -6.76
N TYR A 196 8.34 47.10 -6.56
CA TYR A 196 7.52 46.32 -5.65
C TYR A 196 8.04 46.54 -4.21
N ALA A 197 7.33 47.31 -3.43
CA ALA A 197 7.76 47.71 -2.08
C ALA A 197 8.08 46.52 -1.16
N ASP A 198 7.35 45.43 -1.27
CA ASP A 198 7.51 44.25 -0.41
C ASP A 198 8.72 43.37 -0.72
N THR A 199 9.37 43.60 -1.85
CA THR A 199 10.55 42.82 -2.26
C THR A 199 11.88 43.51 -1.97
N ARG A 200 11.88 44.64 -1.30
CA ARG A 200 13.10 45.39 -0.93
C ARG A 200 13.90 44.70 0.18
N LYS A 201 14.33 43.48 -0.07
CA LYS A 201 15.36 42.85 0.79
C LYS A 201 16.73 43.25 0.27
N ILE A 202 17.46 44.00 1.10
CA ILE A 202 18.89 44.23 0.85
C ILE A 202 19.58 42.87 1.10
N ILE A 203 20.02 42.22 0.03
CA ILE A 203 20.72 40.92 0.10
C ILE A 203 22.19 41.17 0.50
N TYR A 204 22.79 42.24 -0.02
CA TYR A 204 24.17 42.61 0.25
C TYR A 204 24.41 44.11 0.00
N GLY A 205 25.26 44.73 0.81
CA GLY A 205 25.66 46.12 0.67
C GLY A 205 24.73 47.13 1.38
N ARG A 206 24.61 48.33 0.79
CA ARG A 206 23.81 49.43 1.34
C ARG A 206 22.51 49.60 0.57
N ALA A 207 21.52 50.21 1.20
CA ALA A 207 20.27 50.56 0.54
C ALA A 207 20.54 51.45 -0.68
N ILE A 208 19.94 51.13 -1.80
CA ILE A 208 20.01 51.91 -3.03
C ILE A 208 19.12 53.15 -2.84
N ARG A 209 19.69 54.34 -2.98
CA ARG A 209 19.01 55.63 -2.83
C ARG A 209 18.91 56.41 -4.13
N GLU A 210 19.65 56.00 -5.12
CA GLU A 210 19.74 56.67 -6.42
C GLU A 210 18.79 56.03 -7.43
N LEU A 211 18.26 56.82 -8.35
CA LEU A 211 17.45 56.37 -9.44
C LEU A 211 18.28 55.43 -10.35
N PRO A 212 17.75 54.26 -10.69
CA PRO A 212 18.46 53.38 -11.58
C PRO A 212 18.52 53.93 -13.00
N LYS A 213 19.71 53.84 -13.62
CA LYS A 213 19.92 54.19 -15.03
C LYS A 213 19.54 52.96 -15.88
N PRO A 214 18.77 53.13 -16.98
CA PRO A 214 18.52 52.04 -17.90
C PRO A 214 19.85 51.47 -18.45
N ILE A 215 19.98 50.13 -18.50
CA ILE A 215 21.23 49.48 -18.93
C ILE A 215 21.68 49.95 -20.33
N LYS A 216 20.73 50.18 -21.24
CA LYS A 216 21.00 50.66 -22.59
C LYS A 216 21.65 52.07 -22.67
N ASP A 217 21.49 52.86 -21.57
CA ASP A 217 21.95 54.26 -21.50
C ASP A 217 23.23 54.39 -20.65
N VAL A 218 23.84 53.25 -20.26
CA VAL A 218 25.08 53.22 -19.50
C VAL A 218 26.27 53.46 -20.39
N GLU A 219 27.08 54.49 -20.05
CA GLU A 219 28.30 54.85 -20.74
C GLU A 219 29.55 54.43 -19.95
N THR A 220 30.68 54.32 -20.67
CA THR A 220 31.96 53.87 -20.06
C THR A 220 32.45 54.82 -18.96
N ASP A 221 32.07 56.11 -19.03
CA ASP A 221 32.52 57.15 -18.12
C ASP A 221 31.56 57.40 -16.94
N ASP A 222 30.47 56.64 -16.80
CA ASP A 222 29.43 56.84 -15.79
C ASP A 222 29.88 56.57 -14.32
N GLY A 223 31.04 56.01 -14.09
CA GLY A 223 31.52 55.72 -12.71
C GLY A 223 30.65 54.72 -11.96
N PHE A 224 30.24 55.03 -10.70
CA PHE A 224 29.31 54.21 -9.92
C PHE A 224 27.89 54.55 -10.29
N ILE A 225 27.19 53.55 -10.83
CA ILE A 225 25.78 53.67 -11.24
C ILE A 225 24.93 52.59 -10.62
N THR A 226 23.65 52.91 -10.43
CA THR A 226 22.65 51.93 -10.10
C THR A 226 21.94 51.50 -11.37
N VAL A 227 21.90 50.20 -11.60
CA VAL A 227 21.14 49.61 -12.70
C VAL A 227 20.08 48.65 -12.14
N TRP A 228 19.00 48.50 -12.91
CA TRP A 228 17.96 47.53 -12.62
C TRP A 228 17.73 46.62 -13.81
N GLY A 229 17.48 45.35 -13.55
CA GLY A 229 17.18 44.41 -14.60
C GLY A 229 16.93 43.01 -14.10
N LYS A 230 16.51 42.12 -14.99
CA LYS A 230 16.29 40.72 -14.69
C LYS A 230 17.56 39.91 -14.94
N PRO A 231 18.10 39.19 -13.91
CA PRO A 231 19.28 38.36 -14.12
C PRO A 231 18.97 37.13 -14.95
N PHE A 232 19.89 36.75 -15.86
CA PHE A 232 19.81 35.54 -16.65
C PHE A 232 21.21 34.97 -16.89
N GLY A 233 21.30 33.71 -17.34
CA GLY A 233 22.57 33.05 -17.63
C GLY A 233 23.48 32.95 -16.40
N MET A 234 22.91 32.57 -15.23
CA MET A 234 23.69 32.47 -14.00
C MET A 234 24.64 31.29 -14.06
N ASP A 235 25.90 31.51 -13.67
CA ASP A 235 26.93 30.52 -13.49
C ASP A 235 27.55 30.68 -12.09
N CYS A 236 27.86 29.54 -11.45
CA CYS A 236 28.48 29.54 -10.15
C CYS A 236 29.67 28.55 -10.15
N ARG A 237 30.84 29.06 -9.77
CA ARG A 237 32.06 28.25 -9.68
C ARG A 237 32.83 28.55 -8.40
N ASP A 238 33.51 27.55 -7.90
CA ASP A 238 34.38 27.73 -6.74
C ASP A 238 35.71 28.37 -7.16
N THR A 239 36.28 29.17 -6.25
CA THR A 239 37.64 29.69 -6.44
C THR A 239 38.64 28.54 -6.36
N LYS A 240 39.85 28.72 -6.91
CA LYS A 240 40.91 27.72 -6.89
C LYS A 240 41.30 27.26 -5.44
N ARG A 241 41.00 28.06 -4.43
CA ARG A 241 41.23 27.74 -3.03
C ARG A 241 40.03 27.10 -2.35
N GLY A 242 38.84 27.04 -2.99
CA GLY A 242 37.62 26.46 -2.44
C GLY A 242 36.96 27.26 -1.31
N ASP A 243 37.51 28.42 -0.96
CA ASP A 243 37.04 29.26 0.15
C ASP A 243 35.95 30.26 -0.23
N LYS A 244 35.74 30.48 -1.52
CA LYS A 244 34.75 31.44 -2.04
C LYS A 244 34.08 30.92 -3.31
N LYS A 245 32.89 31.44 -3.56
CA LYS A 245 32.12 31.18 -4.79
C LYS A 245 32.07 32.42 -5.64
N ILE A 246 32.27 32.24 -6.93
CA ILE A 246 32.13 33.28 -7.94
C ILE A 246 30.79 33.05 -8.63
N PHE A 247 29.92 34.05 -8.55
CA PHE A 247 28.67 34.08 -9.30
C PHE A 247 28.81 35.03 -10.47
N SER A 248 28.53 34.57 -11.67
CA SER A 248 28.48 35.36 -12.89
C SER A 248 27.05 35.31 -13.43
N PHE A 249 26.54 36.44 -13.82
CA PHE A 249 25.20 36.55 -14.43
C PHE A 249 25.13 37.75 -15.35
N ASN A 250 24.24 37.68 -16.31
CA ASN A 250 23.90 38.82 -17.16
C ASN A 250 22.63 39.47 -16.64
N VAL A 251 22.43 40.74 -16.96
CA VAL A 251 21.23 41.49 -16.58
C VAL A 251 20.63 42.13 -17.84
N THR A 252 19.32 42.06 -18.00
CA THR A 252 18.57 42.67 -19.10
C THR A 252 17.44 43.54 -18.56
#